data_5b69a247cf0255f4ee287cd54da60599
#
_entry.id   5b69a247cf0255f4ee287cd54da60599
#
_cell.length_a   1.000
_cell.length_b   1.000
_cell.length_c   1.000
_cell.angle_alpha   90.00
_cell.angle_beta   90.00
_cell.angle_gamma   90.00
#
_symmetry.space_group_name_H-M   'P 1'
#
loop_
_entity.id
_entity.type
_entity.pdbx_description
1 polymer ?
#
loop_
_entity_poly.entity_id
_entity_poly.type
_entity_poly.pdbx_seq_one_letter_code
_entity_poly.pdbx_strand_id
1 'polypeptide(L)'
;MKNSIFIIVLLLVHMATFAQEGVNFEDLTFDEALAKAKAENKFVFVDCYTSWCGPCKYMAQAVFPQKSMGDFFNPRFVSVKFDMERGEGKELNEKFGVKAYPTFLILRPDGTLQHKIVGGTGMIEMFIEKVERGLNEKTSLDYLDKKYEKGKLNKKELVRY
;
A
#
# COMPACT_ATOMS: atom_id res chain seq x y z
N MET A 1 20.57 -26.78 38.32
CA MET A 1 21.09 -26.79 36.93
C MET A 1 20.02 -27.03 35.86
N LYS A 2 18.94 -27.81 36.12
CA LYS A 2 17.87 -28.05 35.11
C LYS A 2 17.03 -26.82 34.79
N ASN A 3 16.80 -25.87 35.71
CA ASN A 3 15.97 -24.69 35.48
C ASN A 3 16.65 -23.60 34.63
N SER A 4 18.00 -23.53 34.65
CA SER A 4 18.75 -22.54 33.83
C SER A 4 18.74 -22.87 32.33
N ILE A 5 18.70 -24.17 32.00
CA ILE A 5 18.66 -24.61 30.58
C ILE A 5 17.29 -24.30 29.99
N PHE A 6 16.20 -24.42 30.75
CA PHE A 6 14.85 -24.09 30.27
C PHE A 6 14.67 -22.61 29.97
N ILE A 7 15.27 -21.73 30.76
CA ILE A 7 15.21 -20.27 30.56
C ILE A 7 16.02 -19.86 29.31
N ILE A 8 17.15 -20.49 29.05
CA ILE A 8 17.99 -20.21 27.86
C ILE A 8 17.28 -20.67 26.57
N VAL A 9 16.59 -21.81 26.60
CA VAL A 9 15.80 -22.29 25.44
C VAL A 9 14.61 -21.39 25.16
N LEU A 10 13.95 -20.84 26.18
CA LEU A 10 12.83 -19.91 26.02
C LEU A 10 13.28 -18.55 25.42
N LEU A 11 14.50 -18.09 25.76
CA LEU A 11 15.08 -16.86 25.23
C LEU A 11 15.56 -16.99 23.77
N LEU A 12 15.95 -18.16 23.32
CA LEU A 12 16.39 -18.41 21.95
C LEU A 12 15.24 -18.52 20.94
N VAL A 13 14.03 -18.82 21.38
CA VAL A 13 12.85 -18.91 20.50
C VAL A 13 12.34 -17.52 20.06
N HIS A 14 12.74 -16.44 20.73
CA HIS A 14 12.26 -15.09 20.43
C HIS A 14 13.11 -14.31 19.41
N MET A 15 14.15 -14.90 18.80
CA MET A 15 15.05 -14.19 17.88
C MET A 15 14.91 -14.55 16.40
N ALA A 16 13.88 -15.27 16.00
CA ALA A 16 13.62 -15.54 14.58
C ALA A 16 12.50 -14.64 14.00
N THR A 17 12.53 -13.35 14.28
CA THR A 17 11.87 -12.40 13.38
C THR A 17 12.76 -12.27 12.15
N PHE A 18 12.52 -13.09 11.13
CA PHE A 18 13.03 -12.80 9.81
C PHE A 18 12.51 -11.41 9.45
N ALA A 19 13.41 -10.44 9.47
CA ALA A 19 13.11 -9.13 8.92
C ALA A 19 12.78 -9.36 7.44
N GLN A 20 11.50 -9.30 7.10
CA GLN A 20 11.08 -9.40 5.71
C GLN A 20 11.61 -8.16 5.01
N GLU A 21 12.61 -8.37 4.15
CA GLU A 21 13.11 -7.30 3.31
C GLU A 21 12.04 -6.94 2.26
N GLY A 22 11.79 -5.65 2.07
CA GLY A 22 10.80 -5.17 1.12
C GLY A 22 9.36 -5.13 1.62
N VAL A 23 8.46 -4.73 0.73
CA VAL A 23 7.01 -4.65 1.01
C VAL A 23 6.43 -6.04 1.16
N ASN A 24 5.75 -6.29 2.27
CA ASN A 24 5.03 -7.53 2.51
C ASN A 24 3.69 -7.52 1.78
N PHE A 25 3.65 -8.06 0.57
CA PHE A 25 2.40 -8.30 -0.13
C PHE A 25 1.78 -9.61 0.35
N GLU A 26 0.59 -9.52 0.91
CA GLU A 26 -0.15 -10.66 1.44
C GLU A 26 -1.12 -11.21 0.39
N ASP A 27 -1.28 -12.54 0.38
CA ASP A 27 -2.24 -13.24 -0.48
C ASP A 27 -3.60 -13.30 0.23
N LEU A 28 -4.30 -12.16 0.21
CA LEU A 28 -5.61 -11.96 0.85
C LEU A 28 -6.61 -11.49 -0.20
N THR A 29 -7.87 -11.85 -0.02
CA THR A 29 -8.98 -11.19 -0.71
C THR A 29 -9.10 -9.73 -0.29
N PHE A 30 -9.81 -8.94 -1.05
CA PHE A 30 -10.01 -7.52 -0.73
C PHE A 30 -10.69 -7.33 0.64
N ASP A 31 -11.70 -8.12 0.94
CA ASP A 31 -12.42 -8.04 2.22
C ASP A 31 -11.56 -8.49 3.39
N GLU A 32 -10.74 -9.53 3.23
CA GLU A 32 -9.77 -9.96 4.25
C GLU A 32 -8.72 -8.88 4.51
N ALA A 33 -8.23 -8.21 3.46
CA ALA A 33 -7.28 -7.10 3.61
C ALA A 33 -7.89 -5.92 4.39
N LEU A 34 -9.14 -5.57 4.12
CA LEU A 34 -9.86 -4.54 4.87
C LEU A 34 -10.07 -4.93 6.33
N ALA A 35 -10.50 -6.18 6.58
CA ALA A 35 -10.70 -6.68 7.94
C ALA A 35 -9.41 -6.67 8.75
N LYS A 36 -8.30 -7.12 8.15
CA LYS A 36 -6.97 -7.09 8.76
C LYS A 36 -6.49 -5.67 9.03
N ALA A 37 -6.62 -4.78 8.05
CA ALA A 37 -6.25 -3.38 8.19
C ALA A 37 -7.02 -2.70 9.33
N LYS A 38 -8.30 -2.99 9.47
CA LYS A 38 -9.13 -2.51 10.59
C LYS A 38 -8.64 -3.03 11.94
N ALA A 39 -8.30 -4.32 12.03
CA ALA A 39 -7.80 -4.94 13.25
C ALA A 39 -6.42 -4.39 13.67
N GLU A 40 -5.56 -4.08 12.70
CA GLU A 40 -4.20 -3.57 12.92
C GLU A 40 -4.11 -2.02 12.92
N ASN A 41 -5.23 -1.33 12.72
CA ASN A 41 -5.28 0.14 12.57
C ASN A 41 -4.31 0.66 11.49
N LYS A 42 -4.33 0.00 10.33
CA LYS A 42 -3.51 0.31 9.16
C LYS A 42 -4.39 0.72 7.97
N PHE A 43 -3.78 1.35 6.98
CA PHE A 43 -4.37 1.50 5.65
C PHE A 43 -4.25 0.20 4.84
N VAL A 44 -5.01 0.10 3.75
CA VAL A 44 -4.78 -0.92 2.72
C VAL A 44 -4.05 -0.26 1.56
N PHE A 45 -2.95 -0.87 1.14
CA PHE A 45 -2.24 -0.52 -0.09
C PHE A 45 -2.52 -1.58 -1.15
N VAL A 46 -3.11 -1.17 -2.27
CA VAL A 46 -3.44 -2.07 -3.38
C VAL A 46 -2.57 -1.75 -4.58
N ASP A 47 -1.76 -2.72 -5.00
CA ASP A 47 -1.06 -2.69 -6.29
C ASP A 47 -1.98 -3.25 -7.38
N CYS A 48 -2.52 -2.35 -8.20
CA CYS A 48 -3.35 -2.67 -9.34
C CYS A 48 -2.45 -2.87 -10.58
N TYR A 49 -2.29 -4.12 -10.99
CA TYR A 49 -1.41 -4.49 -12.10
C TYR A 49 -2.13 -5.29 -13.19
N THR A 50 -1.44 -5.54 -14.29
CA THR A 50 -1.80 -6.56 -15.30
C THR A 50 -0.59 -7.40 -15.64
N SER A 51 -0.82 -8.64 -16.10
CA SER A 51 0.27 -9.58 -16.40
C SER A 51 1.22 -9.14 -17.51
N TRP A 52 0.78 -8.29 -18.41
CA TRP A 52 1.56 -7.74 -19.53
C TRP A 52 2.23 -6.39 -19.22
N CYS A 53 1.94 -5.76 -18.09
CA CYS A 53 2.42 -4.43 -17.72
C CYS A 53 3.93 -4.46 -17.37
N GLY A 54 4.77 -3.94 -18.25
CA GLY A 54 6.23 -3.84 -18.03
C GLY A 54 6.61 -3.00 -16.80
N PRO A 55 6.09 -1.77 -16.64
CA PRO A 55 6.35 -0.96 -15.45
C PRO A 55 5.90 -1.60 -14.14
N CYS A 56 4.80 -2.39 -14.15
CA CYS A 56 4.36 -3.13 -12.96
C CYS A 56 5.40 -4.19 -12.55
N LYS A 57 5.92 -4.93 -13.54
CA LYS A 57 6.99 -5.92 -13.29
C LYS A 57 8.24 -5.25 -12.71
N TYR A 58 8.60 -4.08 -13.22
CA TYR A 58 9.73 -3.31 -12.70
C TYR A 58 9.52 -2.92 -11.22
N MET A 59 8.33 -2.40 -10.86
CA MET A 59 8.00 -2.10 -9.47
C MET A 59 8.12 -3.34 -8.58
N ALA A 60 7.57 -4.47 -9.02
CA ALA A 60 7.57 -5.72 -8.27
C ALA A 60 8.97 -6.33 -8.09
N GLN A 61 9.87 -6.16 -9.07
CA GLN A 61 11.19 -6.80 -9.06
C GLN A 61 12.31 -5.91 -8.53
N ALA A 62 12.20 -4.58 -8.70
CA ALA A 62 13.29 -3.67 -8.41
C ALA A 62 12.97 -2.66 -7.29
N VAL A 63 11.71 -2.27 -7.11
CA VAL A 63 11.33 -1.24 -6.14
C VAL A 63 10.81 -1.83 -4.84
N PHE A 64 9.74 -2.61 -4.90
CA PHE A 64 9.11 -3.16 -3.70
C PHE A 64 9.99 -4.10 -2.86
N PRO A 65 10.96 -4.86 -3.42
CA PRO A 65 11.86 -5.68 -2.62
C PRO A 65 12.88 -4.91 -1.79
N GLN A 66 13.03 -3.61 -2.00
CA GLN A 66 14.00 -2.80 -1.27
C GLN A 66 13.64 -2.69 0.21
N LYS A 67 14.64 -2.82 1.07
CA LYS A 67 14.45 -2.75 2.53
C LYS A 67 13.77 -1.45 2.97
N SER A 68 14.16 -0.32 2.40
CA SER A 68 13.54 0.97 2.70
C SER A 68 12.05 1.03 2.38
N MET A 69 11.61 0.30 1.35
CA MET A 69 10.19 0.15 1.03
C MET A 69 9.48 -0.68 2.12
N GLY A 70 10.06 -1.80 2.54
CA GLY A 70 9.49 -2.61 3.63
C GLY A 70 9.40 -1.84 4.95
N ASP A 71 10.48 -1.15 5.33
CA ASP A 71 10.53 -0.34 6.54
C ASP A 71 9.46 0.77 6.55
N PHE A 72 9.14 1.31 5.38
CA PHE A 72 8.10 2.33 5.26
C PHE A 72 6.69 1.73 5.21
N PHE A 73 6.48 0.69 4.39
CA PHE A 73 5.14 0.16 4.10
C PHE A 73 4.58 -0.76 5.19
N ASN A 74 5.38 -1.71 5.68
CA ASN A 74 4.89 -2.78 6.55
C ASN A 74 4.27 -2.30 7.88
N PRO A 75 4.78 -1.24 8.52
CA PRO A 75 4.14 -0.70 9.72
C PRO A 75 2.85 0.10 9.44
N ARG A 76 2.61 0.54 8.18
CA ARG A 76 1.53 1.47 7.83
C ARG A 76 0.40 0.83 7.06
N PHE A 77 0.70 -0.26 6.34
CA PHE A 77 -0.23 -0.87 5.39
C PHE A 77 -0.38 -2.36 5.60
N VAL A 78 -1.56 -2.85 5.30
CA VAL A 78 -1.79 -4.20 4.78
C VAL A 78 -1.69 -4.07 3.26
N SER A 79 -0.68 -4.68 2.66
CA SER A 79 -0.39 -4.55 1.23
C SER A 79 -0.87 -5.78 0.48
N VAL A 80 -1.65 -5.57 -0.57
CA VAL A 80 -2.18 -6.60 -1.46
C VAL A 80 -2.00 -6.20 -2.92
N LYS A 81 -2.04 -7.17 -3.83
CA LYS A 81 -1.92 -6.92 -5.26
C LYS A 81 -2.97 -7.71 -6.04
N PHE A 82 -3.58 -7.08 -7.03
CA PHE A 82 -4.61 -7.71 -7.86
C PHE A 82 -4.32 -7.50 -9.34
N ASP A 83 -4.47 -8.58 -10.11
CA ASP A 83 -4.49 -8.51 -11.58
C ASP A 83 -5.86 -7.95 -12.00
N MET A 84 -5.86 -6.72 -12.53
CA MET A 84 -7.10 -5.99 -12.86
C MET A 84 -7.87 -6.60 -14.04
N GLU A 85 -7.32 -7.61 -14.69
CA GLU A 85 -7.99 -8.37 -15.77
C GLU A 85 -8.48 -9.75 -15.32
N ARG A 86 -8.27 -10.13 -14.03
CA ARG A 86 -8.58 -11.46 -13.52
C ARG A 86 -9.25 -11.42 -12.15
N GLY A 87 -10.10 -12.43 -11.91
CA GLY A 87 -10.71 -12.65 -10.60
C GLY A 87 -11.34 -11.38 -10.01
N GLU A 88 -11.15 -11.18 -8.73
CA GLU A 88 -11.62 -10.04 -7.96
C GLU A 88 -11.07 -8.68 -8.47
N GLY A 89 -9.90 -8.70 -9.11
CA GLY A 89 -9.31 -7.50 -9.69
C GLY A 89 -10.19 -6.80 -10.73
N LYS A 90 -11.04 -7.52 -11.46
CA LYS A 90 -11.99 -6.93 -12.42
C LYS A 90 -13.01 -6.03 -11.72
N GLU A 91 -13.55 -6.50 -10.60
CA GLU A 91 -14.54 -5.76 -9.82
C GLU A 91 -13.90 -4.52 -9.17
N LEU A 92 -12.66 -4.68 -8.68
CA LEU A 92 -11.89 -3.58 -8.12
C LEU A 92 -11.52 -2.54 -9.19
N ASN A 93 -11.20 -3.00 -10.41
CA ASN A 93 -10.93 -2.13 -11.55
C ASN A 93 -12.12 -1.21 -11.84
N GLU A 94 -13.32 -1.76 -11.91
CA GLU A 94 -14.55 -1.00 -12.14
C GLU A 94 -14.86 -0.08 -10.95
N LYS A 95 -14.82 -0.63 -9.73
CA LYS A 95 -15.13 0.09 -8.48
C LYS A 95 -14.27 1.34 -8.29
N PHE A 96 -12.97 1.24 -8.57
CA PHE A 96 -12.03 2.34 -8.37
C PHE A 96 -11.65 3.09 -9.66
N GLY A 97 -12.22 2.71 -10.80
CA GLY A 97 -12.00 3.36 -12.07
C GLY A 97 -10.52 3.38 -12.46
N VAL A 98 -9.85 2.22 -12.39
CA VAL A 98 -8.43 2.09 -12.77
C VAL A 98 -8.33 2.03 -14.30
N LYS A 99 -7.61 2.98 -14.90
CA LYS A 99 -7.52 3.12 -16.38
C LYS A 99 -6.10 3.00 -16.92
N ALA A 100 -5.12 2.91 -16.07
CA ALA A 100 -3.69 2.81 -16.43
C ALA A 100 -2.93 1.96 -15.41
N TYR A 101 -1.81 1.36 -15.80
CA TYR A 101 -1.03 0.46 -14.97
C TYR A 101 0.45 0.84 -14.95
N PRO A 102 1.13 0.73 -13.78
CA PRO A 102 0.54 0.42 -12.48
C PRO A 102 -0.31 1.58 -11.94
N THR A 103 -1.34 1.25 -11.18
CA THR A 103 -2.06 2.20 -10.32
C THR A 103 -2.03 1.66 -8.89
N PHE A 104 -1.76 2.52 -7.93
CA PHE A 104 -1.72 2.17 -6.52
C PHE A 104 -2.84 2.90 -5.79
N LEU A 105 -3.61 2.14 -5.00
CA LEU A 105 -4.69 2.69 -4.19
C LEU A 105 -4.28 2.69 -2.72
N ILE A 106 -4.56 3.78 -2.04
CA ILE A 106 -4.48 3.88 -0.58
C ILE A 106 -5.92 3.95 -0.09
N LEU A 107 -6.34 2.94 0.66
CA LEU A 107 -7.70 2.84 1.17
C LEU A 107 -7.70 2.92 2.69
N ARG A 108 -8.75 3.51 3.24
CA ARG A 108 -9.04 3.42 4.66
C ARG A 108 -9.53 2.01 5.01
N PRO A 109 -9.48 1.60 6.28
CA PRO A 109 -9.98 0.29 6.70
C PRO A 109 -11.47 0.04 6.43
N ASP A 110 -12.23 1.08 6.14
CA ASP A 110 -13.64 1.01 5.73
C ASP A 110 -13.84 0.79 4.22
N GLY A 111 -12.74 0.64 3.47
CA GLY A 111 -12.73 0.45 2.02
C GLY A 111 -12.91 1.73 1.19
N THR A 112 -13.00 2.89 1.83
CA THR A 112 -13.07 4.17 1.10
C THR A 112 -11.71 4.57 0.54
N LEU A 113 -11.72 5.09 -0.69
CA LEU A 113 -10.50 5.57 -1.35
C LEU A 113 -10.00 6.85 -0.66
N GLN A 114 -8.77 6.84 -0.17
CA GLN A 114 -8.10 8.02 0.33
C GLN A 114 -7.21 8.68 -0.73
N HIS A 115 -6.48 7.87 -1.50
CA HIS A 115 -5.57 8.38 -2.52
C HIS A 115 -5.35 7.37 -3.64
N LYS A 116 -5.01 7.89 -4.83
CA LYS A 116 -4.65 7.11 -6.01
C LYS A 116 -3.36 7.64 -6.60
N ILE A 117 -2.41 6.74 -6.88
CA ILE A 117 -1.15 7.06 -7.54
C ILE A 117 -1.13 6.32 -8.86
N VAL A 118 -1.01 7.04 -9.97
CA VAL A 118 -0.92 6.45 -11.31
C VAL A 118 0.53 6.49 -11.78
N GLY A 119 1.00 5.36 -12.30
CA GLY A 119 2.36 5.17 -12.77
C GLY A 119 3.37 4.84 -11.67
N GLY A 120 4.40 4.08 -12.03
CA GLY A 120 5.53 3.73 -11.17
C GLY A 120 6.72 4.67 -11.36
N THR A 121 7.71 4.55 -10.49
CA THR A 121 9.00 5.21 -10.59
C THR A 121 10.10 4.33 -10.00
N GLY A 122 11.28 4.36 -10.59
CA GLY A 122 12.47 3.68 -10.03
C GLY A 122 13.15 4.43 -8.89
N MET A 123 12.73 5.67 -8.62
CA MET A 123 13.26 6.47 -7.51
C MET A 123 12.41 6.22 -6.26
N ILE A 124 12.97 5.47 -5.32
CA ILE A 124 12.29 5.00 -4.10
C ILE A 124 11.77 6.19 -3.28
N GLU A 125 12.61 7.18 -3.04
CA GLU A 125 12.28 8.37 -2.25
C GLU A 125 11.08 9.12 -2.86
N MET A 126 11.08 9.25 -4.19
CA MET A 126 9.96 9.90 -4.90
C MET A 126 8.66 9.09 -4.79
N PHE A 127 8.76 7.76 -4.78
CA PHE A 127 7.58 6.92 -4.60
C PHE A 127 7.04 7.03 -3.18
N ILE A 128 7.92 6.98 -2.18
CA ILE A 128 7.55 7.18 -0.77
C ILE A 128 6.90 8.56 -0.58
N GLU A 129 7.47 9.63 -1.15
CA GLU A 129 6.87 10.98 -1.08
C GLU A 129 5.44 11.03 -1.65
N LYS A 130 5.20 10.35 -2.78
CA LYS A 130 3.84 10.25 -3.34
C LYS A 130 2.88 9.54 -2.38
N VAL A 131 3.33 8.46 -1.74
CA VAL A 131 2.53 7.71 -0.76
C VAL A 131 2.29 8.55 0.50
N GLU A 132 3.30 9.24 1.03
CA GLU A 132 3.16 10.15 2.18
C GLU A 132 2.14 11.27 1.91
N ARG A 133 2.15 11.82 0.70
CA ARG A 133 1.13 12.79 0.27
C ARG A 133 -0.28 12.18 0.33
N GLY A 134 -0.42 10.91 -0.04
CA GLY A 134 -1.67 10.18 0.04
C GLY A 134 -2.13 9.89 1.47
N LEU A 135 -1.19 9.67 2.38
CA LEU A 135 -1.49 9.46 3.80
C LEU A 135 -1.89 10.74 4.53
N ASN A 136 -1.43 11.89 4.05
CA ASN A 136 -1.74 13.18 4.67
C ASN A 136 -3.16 13.61 4.29
N GLU A 137 -4.03 13.75 5.29
CA GLU A 137 -5.44 14.13 5.11
C GLU A 137 -5.64 15.46 4.36
N LYS A 138 -4.66 16.37 4.38
CA LYS A 138 -4.75 17.69 3.72
C LYS A 138 -4.20 17.70 2.29
N THR A 139 -3.61 16.61 1.84
CA THR A 139 -3.02 16.49 0.50
C THR A 139 -3.45 15.24 -0.24
N SER A 140 -4.25 14.38 0.38
CA SER A 140 -4.85 13.21 -0.24
C SER A 140 -5.85 13.59 -1.33
N LEU A 141 -6.09 12.71 -2.28
CA LEU A 141 -7.04 12.92 -3.37
C LEU A 141 -8.45 13.18 -2.82
N ASP A 142 -8.91 12.35 -1.88
CA ASP A 142 -10.22 12.48 -1.24
C ASP A 142 -10.45 13.87 -0.60
N TYR A 143 -9.42 14.43 0.04
CA TYR A 143 -9.50 15.79 0.59
C TYR A 143 -9.61 16.85 -0.49
N LEU A 144 -8.81 16.73 -1.55
CA LEU A 144 -8.80 17.69 -2.64
C LEU A 144 -10.11 17.63 -3.45
N ASP A 145 -10.66 16.44 -3.69
CA ASP A 145 -11.97 16.24 -4.31
C ASP A 145 -13.08 16.96 -3.53
N LYS A 146 -13.15 16.72 -2.22
CA LYS A 146 -14.14 17.38 -1.34
C LYS A 146 -14.00 18.91 -1.31
N LYS A 147 -12.77 19.40 -1.45
CA LYS A 147 -12.55 20.87 -1.57
C LYS A 147 -12.95 21.40 -2.94
N TYR A 148 -12.69 20.65 -3.99
CA TYR A 148 -13.08 21.00 -5.35
C TYR A 148 -14.60 21.10 -5.47
N GLU A 149 -15.33 20.10 -5.02
CA GLU A 149 -16.79 20.10 -5.01
C GLU A 149 -17.39 21.29 -4.24
N LYS A 150 -16.71 21.77 -3.22
CA LYS A 150 -17.10 22.96 -2.45
C LYS A 150 -16.59 24.30 -3.04
N GLY A 151 -15.90 24.26 -4.17
CA GLY A 151 -15.29 25.45 -4.79
C GLY A 151 -14.21 26.12 -3.93
N LYS A 152 -13.54 25.37 -3.04
CA LYS A 152 -12.60 25.89 -2.02
C LYS A 152 -11.13 25.60 -2.30
N LEU A 153 -10.79 25.03 -3.47
CA LEU A 153 -9.40 24.82 -3.85
C LEU A 153 -8.68 26.16 -4.11
N ASN A 154 -7.52 26.31 -3.50
CA ASN A 154 -6.63 27.43 -3.84
C ASN A 154 -5.72 27.06 -5.02
N LYS A 155 -5.02 28.06 -5.61
CA LYS A 155 -4.16 27.88 -6.80
C LYS A 155 -3.07 26.84 -6.58
N LYS A 156 -2.49 26.74 -5.37
CA LYS A 156 -1.42 25.76 -5.04
C LYS A 156 -1.96 24.33 -4.96
N GLU A 157 -3.18 24.18 -4.51
CA GLU A 157 -3.87 22.88 -4.44
C GLU A 157 -4.34 22.43 -5.82
N LEU A 158 -4.83 23.36 -6.67
CA LEU A 158 -5.23 23.08 -8.06
C LEU A 158 -4.09 22.48 -8.90
N VAL A 159 -2.86 22.92 -8.70
CA VAL A 159 -1.68 22.36 -9.41
C VAL A 159 -1.33 20.95 -8.92
N ARG A 160 -1.79 20.55 -7.72
CA ARG A 160 -1.56 19.23 -7.13
C ARG A 160 -2.70 18.24 -7.35
N TYR A 161 -3.88 18.74 -7.69
CA TYR A 161 -5.08 18.00 -8.03
C TYR A 161 -5.03 17.44 -9.45
#